data_a230fb1f1a52d7e9725aea4de90614c7
#
_entry.id   a230fb1f1a52d7e9725aea4de90614c7
#
_cell.length_a   1.000
_cell.length_b   1.000
_cell.length_c   1.000
_cell.angle_alpha   90.00
_cell.angle_beta   90.00
_cell.angle_gamma   90.00
#
_symmetry.space_group_name_H-M   'P 1'
#
loop_
_entity.id
_entity.type
_entity.pdbx_description
1 polymer ?
#
loop_
_entity_poly.entity_id
_entity_poly.type
_entity_poly.pdbx_seq_one_letter_code
_entity_poly.pdbx_strand_id
1 'polypeptide(L)'
;MKGLFYKEARCLWHFGKTYLLMLVIFLGLALYQSTDSSGGAVWMLYPIFFAGALPASLIGDDEKSGWQSCCDTLPVTRRQIVTVKYITCLVTAAAVCLLAVPVVLLRHDTVAAMPFLAMMAPVGLIVPSVMLPTTYKLGATKGRVVYIVMLMVVAGVCVLLVNLSKESGAPATLSPLATTAISLAVFIGSWALSVKWFEGREL
;
A
#
# COMPACT_ATOMS: atom_id res chain seq x y z
N MET A 1 0.54 -16.82 -17.32
CA MET A 1 0.72 -16.44 -15.90
C MET A 1 2.19 -16.24 -15.52
N LYS A 2 3.08 -17.24 -15.69
CA LYS A 2 4.51 -17.13 -15.28
C LYS A 2 5.23 -15.93 -15.90
N GLY A 3 5.02 -15.61 -17.18
CA GLY A 3 5.63 -14.47 -17.86
C GLY A 3 5.20 -13.10 -17.31
N LEU A 4 3.92 -12.95 -16.90
CA LEU A 4 3.40 -11.75 -16.26
C LEU A 4 4.08 -11.51 -14.91
N PHE A 5 4.21 -12.53 -14.07
CA PHE A 5 4.92 -12.43 -12.79
C PHE A 5 6.40 -12.08 -12.99
N TYR A 6 7.06 -12.68 -13.98
CA TYR A 6 8.46 -12.39 -14.28
C TYR A 6 8.65 -10.93 -14.72
N LYS A 7 7.75 -10.43 -15.58
CA LYS A 7 7.72 -9.01 -15.98
C LYS A 7 7.56 -8.10 -14.77
N GLU A 8 6.53 -8.35 -13.93
CA GLU A 8 6.30 -7.54 -12.73
C GLU A 8 7.48 -7.58 -11.75
N ALA A 9 8.06 -8.75 -11.52
CA ALA A 9 9.24 -8.88 -10.66
C ALA A 9 10.44 -8.08 -11.19
N ARG A 10 10.64 -8.06 -12.50
CA ARG A 10 11.73 -7.29 -13.12
C ARG A 10 11.47 -5.78 -13.05
N CYS A 11 10.24 -5.34 -13.27
CA CYS A 11 9.83 -3.95 -13.07
C CYS A 11 9.97 -3.53 -11.60
N LEU A 12 9.53 -4.38 -10.67
CA LEU A 12 9.73 -4.16 -9.23
C LEU A 12 11.20 -4.03 -8.86
N TRP A 13 12.07 -4.84 -9.45
CA TRP A 13 13.51 -4.73 -9.20
C TRP A 13 14.09 -3.40 -9.67
N HIS A 14 13.61 -2.89 -10.79
CA HIS A 14 14.08 -1.60 -11.32
C HIS A 14 13.64 -0.43 -10.44
N PHE A 15 12.34 -0.38 -10.07
CA PHE A 15 11.79 0.63 -9.16
C PHE A 15 12.13 0.36 -7.70
N GLY A 16 12.25 -0.89 -7.32
CA GLY A 16 12.49 -1.36 -5.97
C GLY A 16 13.75 -0.81 -5.33
N LYS A 17 14.78 -0.48 -6.12
CA LYS A 17 16.01 0.13 -5.59
C LYS A 17 15.74 1.46 -4.89
N THR A 18 14.94 2.34 -5.51
CA THR A 18 14.56 3.63 -4.93
C THR A 18 13.67 3.44 -3.69
N TYR A 19 12.74 2.48 -3.74
CA TYR A 19 11.87 2.18 -2.62
C TYR A 19 12.61 1.50 -1.47
N LEU A 20 13.58 0.62 -1.75
CA LEU A 20 14.46 0.03 -0.74
C LEU A 20 15.28 1.11 -0.02
N LEU A 21 15.83 2.06 -0.77
CA LEU A 21 16.56 3.18 -0.17
C LEU A 21 15.66 4.00 0.75
N MET A 22 14.46 4.37 0.31
CA MET A 22 13.46 5.05 1.14
C MET A 22 13.09 4.23 2.38
N LEU A 23 12.87 2.93 2.23
CA LEU A 23 12.55 2.01 3.32
C LEU A 23 13.68 2.01 4.36
N VAL A 24 14.94 1.88 3.93
CA VAL A 24 16.10 1.89 4.84
C VAL A 24 16.22 3.22 5.58
N ILE A 25 16.00 4.35 4.90
CA ILE A 25 16.03 5.68 5.52
C ILE A 25 14.95 5.80 6.61
N PHE A 26 13.69 5.47 6.30
CA PHE A 26 12.59 5.61 7.27
C PHE A 26 12.69 4.64 8.44
N LEU A 27 13.14 3.39 8.19
CA LEU A 27 13.39 2.44 9.27
C LEU A 27 14.60 2.86 10.13
N GLY A 28 15.64 3.44 9.51
CA GLY A 28 16.77 4.03 10.23
C GLY A 28 16.37 5.21 11.11
N LEU A 29 15.50 6.12 10.61
CA LEU A 29 14.93 7.22 11.39
C LEU A 29 14.07 6.70 12.55
N ALA A 30 13.29 5.64 12.33
CA ALA A 30 12.50 5.00 13.37
C ALA A 30 13.37 4.43 14.51
N LEU A 31 14.56 3.91 14.18
CA LEU A 31 15.54 3.47 15.20
C LEU A 31 16.23 4.64 15.87
N TYR A 32 16.64 5.66 15.12
CA TYR A 32 17.35 6.82 15.65
C TYR A 32 16.49 7.60 16.66
N GLN A 33 15.21 7.80 16.38
CA GLN A 33 14.26 8.49 17.26
C GLN A 33 13.62 7.56 18.31
N SER A 34 14.24 6.45 18.64
CA SER A 34 13.73 5.51 19.65
C SER A 34 13.75 6.08 21.08
N THR A 35 14.45 7.18 21.31
CA THR A 35 14.59 7.85 22.62
C THR A 35 13.32 8.65 23.01
N ASP A 36 12.52 9.11 22.05
CA ASP A 36 11.26 9.84 22.30
C ASP A 36 10.07 8.93 22.02
N SER A 37 9.36 8.56 23.06
CA SER A 37 8.46 7.40 23.19
C SER A 37 7.38 7.19 22.12
N SER A 38 6.85 8.22 21.45
CA SER A 38 5.79 8.03 20.44
C SER A 38 6.15 8.54 19.04
N GLY A 39 7.01 9.56 18.94
CA GLY A 39 7.35 10.19 17.67
C GLY A 39 8.07 9.25 16.70
N GLY A 40 9.03 8.47 17.20
CA GLY A 40 9.83 7.56 16.37
C GLY A 40 9.05 6.40 15.75
N ALA A 41 7.99 5.94 16.42
CA ALA A 41 7.18 4.82 15.90
C ALA A 41 6.33 5.22 14.68
N VAL A 42 5.95 6.48 14.55
CA VAL A 42 5.18 6.98 13.39
C VAL A 42 5.98 6.83 12.08
N TRP A 43 7.31 6.94 12.13
CA TRP A 43 8.16 6.76 10.93
C TRP A 43 8.06 5.38 10.32
N MET A 44 7.62 4.37 11.07
CA MET A 44 7.41 3.01 10.58
C MET A 44 6.22 2.91 9.62
N LEU A 45 5.26 3.84 9.67
CA LEU A 45 4.11 3.83 8.78
C LEU A 45 4.44 4.36 7.37
N TYR A 46 5.46 5.20 7.21
CA TYR A 46 5.80 5.76 5.89
C TYR A 46 6.16 4.71 4.84
N PRO A 47 7.00 3.68 5.12
CA PRO A 47 7.32 2.65 4.14
C PRO A 47 6.11 1.93 3.58
N ILE A 48 5.07 1.68 4.39
CA ILE A 48 3.88 0.97 3.92
C ILE A 48 3.02 1.84 2.99
N PHE A 49 2.95 3.16 3.23
CA PHE A 49 2.29 4.09 2.31
C PHE A 49 3.00 4.11 0.95
N PHE A 50 4.33 4.16 0.95
CA PHE A 50 5.09 4.11 -0.30
C PHE A 50 4.94 2.78 -1.01
N ALA A 51 4.95 1.66 -0.30
CA ALA A 51 4.69 0.34 -0.87
C ALA A 51 3.32 0.26 -1.54
N GLY A 52 2.28 0.88 -0.96
CA GLY A 52 0.95 0.99 -1.54
C GLY A 52 0.89 1.81 -2.83
N ALA A 53 1.81 2.76 -3.03
CA ALA A 53 1.90 3.58 -4.24
C ALA A 53 2.66 2.90 -5.41
N LEU A 54 3.49 1.89 -5.11
CA LEU A 54 4.29 1.15 -6.11
C LEU A 54 3.49 0.63 -7.30
N PRO A 55 2.33 -0.06 -7.10
CA PRO A 55 1.57 -0.62 -8.20
C PRO A 55 1.03 0.41 -9.17
N ALA A 56 0.67 1.60 -8.69
CA ALA A 56 0.23 2.67 -9.58
C ALA A 56 1.38 3.23 -10.42
N SER A 57 2.59 3.26 -9.87
CA SER A 57 3.79 3.62 -10.65
C SER A 57 4.03 2.60 -11.76
N LEU A 58 3.90 1.30 -11.46
CA LEU A 58 4.02 0.22 -12.44
C LEU A 58 2.95 0.29 -13.53
N ILE A 59 1.70 0.64 -13.18
CA ILE A 59 0.63 0.86 -14.17
C ILE A 59 0.95 2.08 -15.04
N GLY A 60 1.49 3.15 -14.44
CA GLY A 60 1.87 4.35 -15.18
C GLY A 60 2.98 4.10 -16.21
N ASP A 61 3.92 3.22 -15.91
CA ASP A 61 4.95 2.82 -16.87
C ASP A 61 4.42 1.86 -17.93
N ASP A 62 3.48 0.99 -17.57
CA ASP A 62 2.76 0.15 -18.53
C ASP A 62 1.95 1.01 -19.53
N GLU A 63 1.33 2.10 -19.07
CA GLU A 63 0.64 3.07 -19.94
C GLU A 63 1.62 3.80 -20.88
N LYS A 64 2.74 4.30 -20.34
CA LYS A 64 3.76 5.03 -21.13
C LYS A 64 4.47 4.16 -22.16
N SER A 65 4.70 2.90 -21.84
CA SER A 65 5.37 1.95 -22.75
C SER A 65 4.45 1.34 -23.80
N GLY A 66 3.14 1.67 -23.78
CA GLY A 66 2.16 1.06 -24.69
C GLY A 66 1.90 -0.42 -24.38
N TRP A 67 2.33 -0.92 -23.22
CA TRP A 67 2.17 -2.32 -22.85
C TRP A 67 0.70 -2.77 -22.84
N GLN A 68 -0.22 -1.87 -22.50
CA GLN A 68 -1.65 -2.20 -22.48
C GLN A 68 -2.17 -2.59 -23.86
N SER A 69 -1.74 -1.88 -24.91
CA SER A 69 -2.11 -2.22 -26.30
C SER A 69 -1.48 -3.55 -26.76
N CYS A 70 -0.26 -3.85 -26.30
CA CYS A 70 0.39 -5.13 -26.58
C CYS A 70 -0.28 -6.31 -25.85
N CYS A 71 -0.89 -6.07 -24.69
CA CYS A 71 -1.55 -7.12 -23.92
C CYS A 71 -2.73 -7.76 -24.65
N ASP A 72 -3.43 -7.01 -25.49
CA ASP A 72 -4.57 -7.52 -26.26
C ASP A 72 -4.15 -8.53 -27.36
N THR A 73 -2.86 -8.54 -27.73
CA THR A 73 -2.30 -9.53 -28.68
C THR A 73 -1.78 -10.80 -28.01
N LEU A 74 -1.67 -10.79 -26.67
CA LEU A 74 -1.15 -11.93 -25.91
C LEU A 74 -2.28 -12.85 -25.44
N PRO A 75 -2.02 -14.15 -25.27
CA PRO A 75 -3.01 -15.12 -24.78
C PRO A 75 -3.20 -15.00 -23.27
N VAL A 76 -3.47 -13.78 -22.77
CA VAL A 76 -3.71 -13.46 -21.36
C VAL A 76 -5.02 -12.70 -21.23
N THR A 77 -5.80 -13.06 -20.20
CA THR A 77 -7.06 -12.37 -19.94
C THR A 77 -6.81 -11.08 -19.13
N ARG A 78 -7.64 -10.05 -19.37
CA ARG A 78 -7.58 -8.78 -18.62
C ARG A 78 -7.69 -9.00 -17.10
N ARG A 79 -8.51 -9.97 -16.69
CA ARG A 79 -8.62 -10.39 -15.28
C ARG A 79 -7.28 -10.89 -14.70
N GLN A 80 -6.50 -11.63 -15.48
CA GLN A 80 -5.19 -12.13 -15.05
C GLN A 80 -4.20 -10.98 -14.84
N ILE A 81 -4.23 -9.96 -15.69
CA ILE A 81 -3.36 -8.76 -15.56
C ILE A 81 -3.66 -8.03 -14.25
N VAL A 82 -4.94 -7.76 -13.97
CA VAL A 82 -5.36 -7.12 -12.72
C VAL A 82 -4.97 -7.96 -11.51
N THR A 83 -5.22 -9.28 -11.56
CA THR A 83 -4.91 -10.20 -10.44
C THR A 83 -3.41 -10.20 -10.11
N VAL A 84 -2.54 -10.20 -11.11
CA VAL A 84 -1.08 -10.15 -10.90
C VAL A 84 -0.68 -8.85 -10.19
N LYS A 85 -1.26 -7.71 -10.55
CA LYS A 85 -1.01 -6.41 -9.86
C LYS A 85 -1.44 -6.46 -8.39
N TYR A 86 -2.61 -7.03 -8.08
CA TYR A 86 -3.09 -7.18 -6.71
C TYR A 86 -2.21 -8.12 -5.88
N ILE A 87 -1.76 -9.23 -6.47
CA ILE A 87 -0.80 -10.15 -5.81
C ILE A 87 0.54 -9.44 -5.56
N THR A 88 1.02 -8.66 -6.51
CA THR A 88 2.23 -7.85 -6.36
C THR A 88 2.12 -6.88 -5.20
N CYS A 89 0.95 -6.22 -5.02
CA CYS A 89 0.69 -5.37 -3.85
C CYS A 89 0.76 -6.13 -2.53
N LEU A 90 0.15 -7.31 -2.47
CA LEU A 90 0.19 -8.15 -1.26
C LEU A 90 1.61 -8.56 -0.92
N VAL A 91 2.39 -8.98 -1.91
CA VAL A 91 3.79 -9.40 -1.72
C VAL A 91 4.64 -8.23 -1.24
N THR A 92 4.50 -7.05 -1.83
CA THR A 92 5.25 -5.85 -1.41
C THR A 92 4.85 -5.37 -0.02
N ALA A 93 3.56 -5.35 0.31
CA ALA A 93 3.08 -4.99 1.65
C ALA A 93 3.58 -6.00 2.71
N ALA A 94 3.49 -7.29 2.43
CA ALA A 94 4.01 -8.33 3.32
C ALA A 94 5.52 -8.22 3.53
N ALA A 95 6.29 -7.94 2.47
CA ALA A 95 7.73 -7.75 2.55
C ALA A 95 8.09 -6.56 3.45
N VAL A 96 7.37 -5.42 3.32
CA VAL A 96 7.60 -4.24 4.16
C VAL A 96 7.24 -4.53 5.62
N CYS A 97 6.12 -5.22 5.89
CA CYS A 97 5.75 -5.64 7.25
C CYS A 97 6.81 -6.55 7.86
N LEU A 98 7.31 -7.53 7.10
CA LEU A 98 8.37 -8.44 7.59
C LEU A 98 9.68 -7.71 7.89
N LEU A 99 10.05 -6.73 7.08
CA LEU A 99 11.24 -5.90 7.31
C LEU A 99 11.09 -4.93 8.49
N ALA A 100 9.86 -4.58 8.85
CA ALA A 100 9.59 -3.75 10.02
C ALA A 100 9.71 -4.52 11.35
N VAL A 101 9.47 -5.85 11.36
CA VAL A 101 9.55 -6.67 12.57
C VAL A 101 10.89 -6.55 13.30
N PRO A 102 12.07 -6.78 12.65
CA PRO A 102 13.35 -6.66 13.34
C PRO A 102 13.60 -5.25 13.89
N VAL A 103 13.09 -4.22 13.21
CA VAL A 103 13.21 -2.83 13.68
C VAL A 103 12.45 -2.64 15.00
N VAL A 104 11.23 -3.20 15.11
CA VAL A 104 10.45 -3.17 16.37
C VAL A 104 11.18 -3.91 17.49
N LEU A 105 11.77 -5.07 17.20
CA LEU A 105 12.50 -5.87 18.18
C LEU A 105 13.80 -5.20 18.67
N LEU A 106 14.43 -4.39 17.81
CA LEU A 106 15.65 -3.64 18.16
C LEU A 106 15.36 -2.34 18.93
N ARG A 107 14.10 -1.89 18.96
CA ARG A 107 13.72 -0.69 19.74
C ARG A 107 13.64 -1.01 21.22
N HIS A 108 14.12 -0.07 22.05
CA HIS A 108 13.96 -0.15 23.50
C HIS A 108 12.48 -0.08 23.94
N ASP A 109 11.64 0.63 23.17
CA ASP A 109 10.20 0.82 23.43
C ASP A 109 9.34 -0.10 22.56
N THR A 110 9.51 -1.42 22.68
CA THR A 110 8.74 -2.41 21.90
C THR A 110 7.24 -2.30 22.13
N VAL A 111 6.81 -2.00 23.37
CA VAL A 111 5.39 -1.85 23.73
C VAL A 111 4.73 -0.68 22.99
N ALA A 112 5.41 0.46 22.87
CA ALA A 112 4.92 1.61 22.13
C ALA A 112 4.91 1.40 20.62
N ALA A 113 5.79 0.55 20.08
CA ALA A 113 5.89 0.26 18.64
C ALA A 113 4.89 -0.82 18.14
N MET A 114 4.40 -1.70 19.00
CA MET A 114 3.46 -2.78 18.64
C MET A 114 2.17 -2.30 17.98
N PRO A 115 1.49 -1.23 18.46
CA PRO A 115 0.28 -0.72 17.81
C PRO A 115 0.55 -0.24 16.37
N PHE A 116 1.71 0.37 16.10
CA PHE A 116 2.09 0.81 14.76
C PHE A 116 2.37 -0.36 13.83
N LEU A 117 3.03 -1.41 14.32
CA LEU A 117 3.22 -2.65 13.55
C LEU A 117 1.87 -3.29 13.20
N ALA A 118 0.94 -3.35 14.16
CA ALA A 118 -0.40 -3.89 13.94
C ALA A 118 -1.21 -3.07 12.91
N MET A 119 -0.99 -1.76 12.84
CA MET A 119 -1.63 -0.87 11.87
C MET A 119 -1.01 -0.95 10.47
N MET A 120 0.21 -1.46 10.32
CA MET A 120 0.86 -1.58 8.99
C MET A 120 0.08 -2.49 8.04
N ALA A 121 -0.44 -3.62 8.52
CA ALA A 121 -1.18 -4.57 7.70
C ALA A 121 -2.47 -3.97 7.11
N PRO A 122 -3.39 -3.38 7.90
CA PRO A 122 -4.59 -2.76 7.34
C PRO A 122 -4.30 -1.57 6.43
N VAL A 123 -3.31 -0.72 6.77
CA VAL A 123 -2.92 0.42 5.92
C VAL A 123 -2.36 -0.07 4.59
N GLY A 124 -1.49 -1.10 4.62
CA GLY A 124 -0.93 -1.72 3.42
C GLY A 124 -1.96 -2.32 2.48
N LEU A 125 -3.15 -2.68 2.96
CA LEU A 125 -4.27 -3.19 2.17
C LEU A 125 -5.20 -2.07 1.68
N ILE A 126 -5.50 -1.09 2.52
CA ILE A 126 -6.44 0.01 2.20
C ILE A 126 -5.88 0.90 1.09
N VAL A 127 -4.59 1.25 1.15
CA VAL A 127 -3.95 2.14 0.18
C VAL A 127 -4.10 1.61 -1.27
N PRO A 128 -3.67 0.39 -1.60
CA PRO A 128 -3.84 -0.15 -2.95
C PRO A 128 -5.31 -0.43 -3.30
N SER A 129 -6.18 -0.68 -2.32
CA SER A 129 -7.62 -0.89 -2.55
C SER A 129 -8.32 0.32 -3.17
N VAL A 130 -7.88 1.52 -2.86
CA VAL A 130 -8.43 2.75 -3.46
C VAL A 130 -7.65 3.13 -4.71
N MET A 131 -6.33 2.97 -4.68
CA MET A 131 -5.45 3.44 -5.74
C MET A 131 -5.58 2.63 -7.04
N LEU A 132 -5.66 1.30 -6.94
CA LEU A 132 -5.74 0.44 -8.13
C LEU A 132 -7.00 0.67 -8.96
N PRO A 133 -8.23 0.62 -8.39
CA PRO A 133 -9.43 0.84 -9.21
C PRO A 133 -9.47 2.26 -9.81
N THR A 134 -9.02 3.27 -9.07
CA THR A 134 -8.97 4.64 -9.60
C THR A 134 -7.98 4.78 -10.75
N THR A 135 -6.82 4.13 -10.66
CA THR A 135 -5.82 4.12 -11.73
C THR A 135 -6.34 3.39 -12.97
N TYR A 136 -7.02 2.26 -12.81
CA TYR A 136 -7.64 1.55 -13.94
C TYR A 136 -8.77 2.34 -14.59
N LYS A 137 -9.55 3.12 -13.83
CA LYS A 137 -10.65 3.94 -14.37
C LYS A 137 -10.18 5.24 -15.00
N LEU A 138 -9.28 5.96 -14.35
CA LEU A 138 -8.91 7.34 -14.69
C LEU A 138 -7.53 7.47 -15.37
N GLY A 139 -6.75 6.38 -15.39
CA GLY A 139 -5.35 6.38 -15.84
C GLY A 139 -4.38 6.78 -14.73
N ALA A 140 -3.09 6.50 -14.94
CA ALA A 140 -2.06 6.66 -13.92
C ALA A 140 -1.85 8.12 -13.47
N THR A 141 -1.98 9.09 -14.39
CA THR A 141 -1.76 10.51 -14.06
C THR A 141 -2.81 11.05 -13.11
N LYS A 142 -4.09 10.78 -13.40
CA LYS A 142 -5.21 11.18 -12.53
C LYS A 142 -5.27 10.35 -11.26
N GLY A 143 -4.86 9.08 -11.32
CA GLY A 143 -4.75 8.19 -10.16
C GLY A 143 -3.82 8.73 -9.08
N ARG A 144 -2.71 9.38 -9.45
CA ARG A 144 -1.79 10.04 -8.48
C ARG A 144 -2.46 11.18 -7.72
N VAL A 145 -3.27 11.99 -8.40
CA VAL A 145 -4.01 13.09 -7.76
C VAL A 145 -4.99 12.52 -6.74
N VAL A 146 -5.74 11.48 -7.12
CA VAL A 146 -6.66 10.79 -6.20
C VAL A 146 -5.93 10.22 -4.98
N TYR A 147 -4.74 9.68 -5.17
CA TYR A 147 -3.90 9.19 -4.08
C TYR A 147 -3.52 10.29 -3.09
N ILE A 148 -3.09 11.45 -3.57
CA ILE A 148 -2.75 12.60 -2.72
C ILE A 148 -3.98 13.07 -1.93
N VAL A 149 -5.13 13.22 -2.59
CA VAL A 149 -6.39 13.59 -1.94
C VAL A 149 -6.79 12.56 -0.89
N MET A 150 -6.69 11.27 -1.21
CA MET A 150 -6.97 10.18 -0.26
C MET A 150 -6.05 10.25 0.96
N LEU A 151 -4.75 10.49 0.77
CA LEU A 151 -3.80 10.65 1.88
C LEU A 151 -4.21 11.81 2.81
N MET A 152 -4.61 12.95 2.23
CA MET A 152 -5.09 14.10 3.01
C MET A 152 -6.36 13.77 3.79
N VAL A 153 -7.31 13.07 3.17
CA VAL A 153 -8.56 12.65 3.83
C VAL A 153 -8.28 11.67 4.96
N VAL A 154 -7.45 10.65 4.72
CA VAL A 154 -7.09 9.66 5.75
C VAL A 154 -6.35 10.33 6.90
N ALA A 155 -5.40 11.22 6.62
CA ALA A 155 -4.69 11.98 7.65
C ALA A 155 -5.66 12.84 8.48
N GLY A 156 -6.58 13.55 7.83
CA GLY A 156 -7.60 14.35 8.50
C GLY A 156 -8.52 13.51 9.40
N VAL A 157 -8.99 12.36 8.91
CA VAL A 157 -9.82 11.42 9.70
C VAL A 157 -9.02 10.87 10.89
N CYS A 158 -7.76 10.51 10.71
CA CYS A 158 -6.91 10.05 11.81
C CYS A 158 -6.75 11.12 12.90
N VAL A 159 -6.51 12.37 12.53
CA VAL A 159 -6.41 13.50 13.49
C VAL A 159 -7.73 13.71 14.22
N LEU A 160 -8.86 13.68 13.52
CA LEU A 160 -10.19 13.79 14.13
C LEU A 160 -10.45 12.66 15.13
N LEU A 161 -10.17 11.41 14.75
CA LEU A 161 -10.36 10.24 15.64
C LEU A 161 -9.47 10.34 16.89
N VAL A 162 -8.22 10.76 16.75
CA VAL A 162 -7.33 10.98 17.90
C VAL A 162 -7.85 12.06 18.83
N ASN A 163 -8.38 13.16 18.32
CA ASN A 163 -8.95 14.23 19.13
C ASN A 163 -10.23 13.78 19.85
N LEU A 164 -11.12 13.11 19.14
CA LEU A 164 -12.36 12.55 19.73
C LEU A 164 -12.06 11.50 20.81
N SER A 165 -11.05 10.65 20.62
CA SER A 165 -10.65 9.67 21.63
C SER A 165 -10.07 10.31 22.90
N LYS A 166 -9.40 11.46 22.77
CA LYS A 166 -8.91 12.23 23.92
C LYS A 166 -10.05 12.86 24.73
N GLU A 167 -11.12 13.31 24.05
CA GLU A 167 -12.27 13.92 24.71
C GLU A 167 -13.20 12.87 25.37
N SER A 168 -13.37 11.71 24.71
CA SER A 168 -14.29 10.68 25.20
C SER A 168 -13.68 9.72 26.21
N GLY A 169 -12.39 9.74 26.43
CA GLY A 169 -11.68 8.84 27.36
C GLY A 169 -11.78 7.34 26.97
N ALA A 170 -12.45 7.03 25.89
CA ALA A 170 -12.62 5.67 25.39
C ALA A 170 -11.51 5.36 24.38
N PRO A 171 -10.82 4.20 24.48
CA PRO A 171 -9.89 3.78 23.45
C PRO A 171 -10.69 3.51 22.15
N ALA A 172 -10.59 4.42 21.18
CA ALA A 172 -11.18 4.25 19.85
C ALA A 172 -10.40 3.21 19.02
N THR A 173 -9.99 2.12 19.65
CA THR A 173 -9.22 1.07 19.00
C THR A 173 -10.14 -0.11 18.73
N LEU A 174 -10.65 -0.19 17.51
CA LEU A 174 -11.08 -1.46 16.95
C LEU A 174 -9.91 -2.46 17.11
N SER A 175 -10.22 -3.68 17.51
CA SER A 175 -9.16 -4.69 17.64
C SER A 175 -8.35 -4.78 16.33
N PRO A 176 -7.03 -4.93 16.36
CA PRO A 176 -6.20 -5.01 15.14
C PRO A 176 -6.67 -6.10 14.18
N LEU A 177 -7.24 -7.18 14.70
CA LEU A 177 -7.83 -8.26 13.90
C LEU A 177 -9.09 -7.80 13.14
N ALA A 178 -9.96 -7.01 13.78
CA ALA A 178 -11.16 -6.49 13.10
C ALA A 178 -10.79 -5.50 12.00
N THR A 179 -9.82 -4.61 12.24
CA THR A 179 -9.36 -3.65 11.22
C THR A 179 -8.69 -4.33 10.04
N THR A 180 -7.89 -5.38 10.27
CA THR A 180 -7.29 -6.18 9.19
C THR A 180 -8.33 -6.97 8.41
N ALA A 181 -9.34 -7.54 9.06
CA ALA A 181 -10.42 -8.26 8.38
C ALA A 181 -11.25 -7.33 7.49
N ILE A 182 -11.60 -6.14 7.98
CA ILE A 182 -12.33 -5.12 7.20
C ILE A 182 -11.49 -4.67 6.00
N SER A 183 -10.20 -4.38 6.19
CA SER A 183 -9.32 -3.95 5.11
C SER A 183 -9.13 -5.04 4.05
N LEU A 184 -9.08 -6.31 4.44
CA LEU A 184 -9.03 -7.43 3.52
C LEU A 184 -10.32 -7.56 2.71
N ALA A 185 -11.49 -7.40 3.32
CA ALA A 185 -12.78 -7.40 2.64
C ALA A 185 -12.87 -6.26 1.61
N VAL A 186 -12.41 -5.05 1.98
CA VAL A 186 -12.34 -3.89 1.08
C VAL A 186 -11.37 -4.17 -0.08
N PHE A 187 -10.23 -4.80 0.19
CA PHE A 187 -9.25 -5.16 -0.83
C PHE A 187 -9.80 -6.15 -1.86
N ILE A 188 -10.53 -7.17 -1.41
CA ILE A 188 -11.18 -8.14 -2.30
C ILE A 188 -12.29 -7.47 -3.13
N GLY A 189 -13.11 -6.64 -2.52
CA GLY A 189 -14.14 -5.86 -3.21
C GLY A 189 -13.55 -4.91 -4.26
N SER A 190 -12.45 -4.26 -3.93
CA SER A 190 -11.67 -3.40 -4.83
C SER A 190 -11.13 -4.18 -6.04
N TRP A 191 -10.63 -5.41 -5.82
CA TRP A 191 -10.19 -6.28 -6.91
C TRP A 191 -11.33 -6.57 -7.91
N ALA A 192 -12.51 -6.95 -7.41
CA ALA A 192 -13.67 -7.22 -8.27
C ALA A 192 -14.09 -5.98 -9.07
N LEU A 193 -14.05 -4.79 -8.43
CA LEU A 193 -14.35 -3.52 -9.07
C LEU A 193 -13.33 -3.17 -10.17
N SER A 194 -12.04 -3.36 -9.89
CA SER A 194 -10.95 -3.11 -10.84
C SER A 194 -11.05 -4.02 -12.07
N VAL A 195 -11.38 -5.30 -11.88
CA VAL A 195 -11.60 -6.25 -12.99
C VAL A 195 -12.74 -5.76 -13.89
N LYS A 196 -13.90 -5.39 -13.28
CA LYS A 196 -15.06 -4.91 -14.02
C LYS A 196 -14.77 -3.65 -14.83
N TRP A 197 -14.03 -2.70 -14.24
CA TRP A 197 -13.68 -1.44 -14.93
C TRP A 197 -12.65 -1.65 -16.04
N PHE A 198 -11.69 -2.54 -15.84
CA PHE A 198 -10.66 -2.82 -16.84
C PHE A 198 -11.20 -3.64 -18.02
N GLU A 199 -12.15 -4.57 -17.77
CA GLU A 199 -12.82 -5.32 -18.85
C GLU A 199 -13.72 -4.41 -19.71
N GLY A 200 -14.36 -3.41 -19.12
CA GLY A 200 -15.21 -2.44 -19.82
C GLY A 200 -14.49 -1.28 -20.50
N ARG A 201 -13.16 -1.20 -20.40
CA ARG A 201 -12.37 -0.12 -21.04
C ARG A 201 -12.04 -0.51 -22.48
N GLU A 202 -12.46 0.31 -23.46
CA GLU A 202 -11.95 0.25 -24.83
C GLU A 202 -10.52 0.80 -24.83
N LEU A 203 -9.57 0.01 -25.31
CA LEU A 203 -8.13 0.34 -25.40
C LEU A 203 -7.77 0.77 -26.81
#